data_82f299b49123c50699942d7030fc9e2f
#
_entry.id   82f299b49123c50699942d7030fc9e2f
#
_cell.length_a   1.000
_cell.length_b   1.000
_cell.length_c   1.000
_cell.angle_alpha   90.00
_cell.angle_beta   90.00
_cell.angle_gamma   90.00
#
_symmetry.space_group_name_H-M   'P 1'
#
loop_
_entity.id
_entity.type
_entity.pdbx_description
1 polymer ?
#
loop_
_entity_poly.entity_id
_entity_poly.type
_entity_poly.pdbx_seq_one_letter_code
_entity_poly.pdbx_strand_id
1 'polypeptide(L)'
;MIKEQMNKIYSSKDLNNIPWNVETVPSILQDLVRSKMLSPCKIIELGCGVGNYIRYFSKIGFNATGVDISDKAIDIARILTQKAGVKCEFIEADVLGNMSDIKSKYDFAYDWELLHHIFPEDRNKYIENVHRLLTIQGRYMSVCFSEANTQFGGVGKYRKTPIGTVLYFSNEAEIKTLFSRLFSIVELKPVDIQGKKGVHKAIYVLMRRKNG
;
A
#
# COMPACT_ATOMS: atom_id res chain seq x y z
N MET A 1 9.38 10.45 13.96
CA MET A 1 9.29 11.41 12.83
C MET A 1 8.15 11.07 11.86
N ILE A 2 8.18 10.01 11.06
CA ILE A 2 7.08 9.73 10.08
C ILE A 2 5.76 9.39 10.80
N LYS A 3 5.78 8.59 11.85
CA LYS A 3 4.61 8.24 12.65
C LYS A 3 3.92 9.49 13.22
N GLU A 4 4.68 10.40 13.81
CA GLU A 4 4.14 11.65 14.38
C GLU A 4 3.51 12.53 13.29
N GLN A 5 4.15 12.61 12.11
CA GLN A 5 3.59 13.36 10.98
C GLN A 5 2.25 12.76 10.51
N MET A 6 2.17 11.43 10.37
CA MET A 6 0.94 10.75 9.99
C MET A 6 -0.14 10.91 11.06
N ASN A 7 0.20 10.72 12.33
CA ASN A 7 -0.73 10.94 13.44
C ASN A 7 -1.29 12.37 13.46
N LYS A 8 -0.44 13.38 13.25
CA LYS A 8 -0.88 14.77 13.14
C LYS A 8 -1.86 14.98 12.00
N ILE A 9 -1.61 14.39 10.82
CA ILE A 9 -2.49 14.48 9.66
C ILE A 9 -3.85 13.86 9.98
N TYR A 10 -3.89 12.64 10.51
CA TYR A 10 -5.14 11.94 10.82
C TYR A 10 -5.90 12.54 12.01
N SER A 11 -5.21 13.24 12.93
CA SER A 11 -5.87 13.93 14.06
C SER A 11 -6.38 15.32 13.72
N SER A 12 -5.73 16.03 12.79
CA SER A 12 -6.00 17.45 12.53
C SER A 12 -6.83 17.73 11.29
N LYS A 13 -7.07 16.73 10.43
CA LYS A 13 -7.78 16.89 9.17
C LYS A 13 -9.06 16.08 9.13
N ASP A 14 -10.10 16.66 8.54
CA ASP A 14 -11.22 15.88 8.04
C ASP A 14 -10.68 14.84 7.04
N LEU A 15 -11.13 13.60 7.13
CA LEU A 15 -10.75 12.50 6.23
C LEU A 15 -10.95 12.87 4.75
N ASN A 16 -11.98 13.69 4.47
CA ASN A 16 -12.24 14.19 3.12
C ASN A 16 -11.13 15.11 2.59
N ASN A 17 -10.36 15.72 3.47
CA ASN A 17 -9.26 16.62 3.12
C ASN A 17 -7.89 15.92 3.08
N ILE A 18 -7.83 14.63 3.40
CA ILE A 18 -6.62 13.81 3.27
C ILE A 18 -6.51 13.33 1.81
N PRO A 19 -5.44 13.70 1.07
CA PRO A 19 -5.35 13.45 -0.37
C PRO A 19 -5.43 11.98 -0.78
N TRP A 20 -4.82 11.09 0.00
CA TRP A 20 -4.81 9.64 -0.25
C TRP A 20 -5.99 8.88 0.35
N ASN A 21 -6.83 9.53 1.15
CA ASN A 21 -8.04 8.88 1.66
C ASN A 21 -9.14 8.87 0.59
N VAL A 22 -9.04 7.93 -0.34
CA VAL A 22 -10.01 7.70 -1.41
C VAL A 22 -10.87 6.50 -1.04
N GLU A 23 -12.19 6.71 -0.98
CA GLU A 23 -13.14 5.63 -0.59
C GLU A 23 -13.44 4.70 -1.77
N THR A 24 -13.39 5.23 -2.99
CA THR A 24 -13.59 4.42 -4.21
C THR A 24 -12.45 3.45 -4.39
N VAL A 25 -12.76 2.17 -4.45
CA VAL A 25 -11.77 1.12 -4.70
C VAL A 25 -11.20 1.26 -6.10
N PRO A 26 -9.87 1.30 -6.25
CA PRO A 26 -9.23 1.40 -7.55
C PRO A 26 -9.64 0.27 -8.50
N SER A 27 -9.86 0.60 -9.78
CA SER A 27 -10.25 -0.38 -10.81
C SER A 27 -9.28 -1.54 -10.89
N ILE A 28 -7.99 -1.29 -10.76
CA ILE A 28 -6.92 -2.31 -10.74
C ILE A 28 -7.20 -3.39 -9.68
N LEU A 29 -7.57 -3.01 -8.45
CA LEU A 29 -7.91 -3.97 -7.39
C LEU A 29 -9.20 -4.72 -7.71
N GLN A 30 -10.20 -4.04 -8.26
CA GLN A 30 -11.45 -4.67 -8.67
C GLN A 30 -11.23 -5.65 -9.83
N ASP A 31 -10.38 -5.31 -10.79
CA ASP A 31 -10.10 -6.13 -11.97
C ASP A 31 -9.33 -7.41 -11.63
N LEU A 32 -8.44 -7.37 -10.63
CA LEU A 32 -7.81 -8.58 -10.09
C LEU A 32 -8.85 -9.58 -9.57
N VAL A 33 -9.90 -9.09 -8.91
CA VAL A 33 -10.99 -9.95 -8.41
C VAL A 33 -11.91 -10.40 -9.54
N ARG A 34 -12.34 -9.51 -10.41
CA ARG A 34 -13.25 -9.82 -11.54
C ARG A 34 -12.65 -10.84 -12.50
N SER A 35 -11.35 -10.72 -12.80
CA SER A 35 -10.61 -11.65 -13.66
C SER A 35 -10.29 -12.99 -13.00
N LYS A 36 -10.65 -13.16 -11.72
CA LYS A 36 -10.27 -14.30 -10.87
C LYS A 36 -8.76 -14.49 -10.71
N MET A 37 -7.97 -13.48 -11.05
CA MET A 37 -6.54 -13.47 -10.70
C MET A 37 -6.33 -13.40 -9.19
N LEU A 38 -7.29 -12.83 -8.46
CA LEU A 38 -7.33 -12.81 -7.00
C LEU A 38 -8.71 -13.30 -6.54
N SER A 39 -8.75 -14.42 -5.84
CA SER A 39 -9.94 -15.00 -5.21
C SER A 39 -9.86 -14.87 -3.69
N PRO A 40 -10.98 -14.98 -2.95
CA PRO A 40 -10.98 -14.88 -1.50
C PRO A 40 -9.88 -15.73 -0.85
N CYS A 41 -9.01 -15.06 -0.10
CA CYS A 41 -7.84 -15.64 0.54
C CYS A 41 -7.44 -14.77 1.74
N LYS A 42 -6.32 -15.09 2.39
CA LYS A 42 -5.76 -14.25 3.44
C LYS A 42 -4.94 -13.12 2.83
N ILE A 43 -5.42 -11.88 2.95
CA ILE A 43 -4.87 -10.69 2.31
C ILE A 43 -4.37 -9.68 3.35
N ILE A 44 -3.26 -8.99 3.05
CA ILE A 44 -2.74 -7.90 3.87
C ILE A 44 -2.44 -6.66 3.03
N GLU A 45 -2.88 -5.50 3.51
CA GLU A 45 -2.52 -4.18 2.99
C GLU A 45 -1.48 -3.52 3.89
N LEU A 46 -0.39 -3.06 3.30
CA LEU A 46 0.66 -2.33 3.97
C LEU A 46 0.47 -0.83 3.70
N GLY A 47 0.40 -0.01 4.76
CA GLY A 47 0.00 1.39 4.66
C GLY A 47 -1.50 1.57 4.41
N CYS A 48 -2.34 0.83 5.14
CA CYS A 48 -3.78 0.77 4.88
C CYS A 48 -4.55 2.06 5.22
N GLY A 49 -3.92 3.04 5.87
CA GLY A 49 -4.61 4.23 6.36
C GLY A 49 -5.84 3.88 7.20
N VAL A 50 -6.98 4.46 6.85
CA VAL A 50 -8.26 4.19 7.54
C VAL A 50 -8.99 2.94 7.04
N GLY A 51 -8.33 2.07 6.26
CA GLY A 51 -8.78 0.74 5.90
C GLY A 51 -9.92 0.67 4.88
N ASN A 52 -10.02 1.63 3.96
CA ASN A 52 -11.08 1.65 2.94
C ASN A 52 -11.10 0.38 2.09
N TYR A 53 -9.94 -0.03 1.59
CA TYR A 53 -9.82 -1.20 0.70
C TYR A 53 -9.86 -2.51 1.48
N ILE A 54 -9.37 -2.53 2.71
CA ILE A 54 -9.50 -3.68 3.62
C ILE A 54 -10.97 -3.99 3.90
N ARG A 55 -11.80 -2.97 4.17
CA ARG A 55 -13.25 -3.17 4.33
C ARG A 55 -13.91 -3.69 3.06
N TYR A 56 -13.49 -3.22 1.89
CA TYR A 56 -13.98 -3.73 0.61
C TYR A 56 -13.66 -5.22 0.44
N PHE A 57 -12.40 -5.63 0.63
CA PHE A 57 -12.01 -7.02 0.51
C PHE A 57 -12.75 -7.92 1.50
N SER A 58 -12.93 -7.46 2.75
CA SER A 58 -13.71 -8.20 3.74
C SER A 58 -15.17 -8.41 3.30
N LYS A 59 -15.82 -7.37 2.74
CA LYS A 59 -17.20 -7.46 2.23
C LYS A 59 -17.39 -8.52 1.14
N ILE A 60 -16.36 -8.78 0.36
CA ILE A 60 -16.37 -9.77 -0.73
C ILE A 60 -15.71 -11.10 -0.35
N GLY A 61 -15.55 -11.36 0.97
CA GLY A 61 -15.22 -12.69 1.50
C GLY A 61 -13.73 -12.95 1.74
N PHE A 62 -12.85 -11.94 1.65
CA PHE A 62 -11.44 -12.11 2.01
C PHE A 62 -11.23 -12.05 3.53
N ASN A 63 -10.23 -12.78 4.03
CA ASN A 63 -9.71 -12.59 5.38
C ASN A 63 -8.68 -11.45 5.35
N ALA A 64 -9.14 -10.23 5.65
CA ALA A 64 -8.42 -9.01 5.34
C ALA A 64 -7.79 -8.37 6.58
N THR A 65 -6.50 -8.08 6.50
CA THR A 65 -5.68 -7.41 7.52
C THR A 65 -5.10 -6.11 6.95
N GLY A 66 -5.19 -5.02 7.69
CA GLY A 66 -4.54 -3.74 7.35
C GLY A 66 -3.43 -3.41 8.34
N VAL A 67 -2.31 -2.90 7.84
CA VAL A 67 -1.19 -2.42 8.65
C VAL A 67 -0.93 -0.95 8.33
N ASP A 68 -0.80 -0.12 9.36
CA ASP A 68 -0.37 1.27 9.22
C ASP A 68 0.52 1.67 10.40
N ILE A 69 1.40 2.63 10.19
CA ILE A 69 2.28 3.17 11.23
C ILE A 69 1.53 4.11 12.18
N SER A 70 0.44 4.70 11.73
CA SER A 70 -0.37 5.67 12.47
C SER A 70 -1.39 4.97 13.35
N ASP A 71 -1.23 5.05 14.68
CA ASP A 71 -2.25 4.61 15.65
C ASP A 71 -3.58 5.33 15.42
N LYS A 72 -3.56 6.61 15.03
CA LYS A 72 -4.75 7.39 14.72
C LYS A 72 -5.51 6.88 13.50
N ALA A 73 -4.78 6.50 12.45
CA ALA A 73 -5.39 5.87 11.28
C ALA A 73 -6.04 4.53 11.64
N ILE A 74 -5.34 3.71 12.41
CA ILE A 74 -5.83 2.40 12.88
C ILE A 74 -7.07 2.53 13.76
N ASP A 75 -7.09 3.48 14.70
CA ASP A 75 -8.28 3.72 15.54
C ASP A 75 -9.49 4.10 14.68
N ILE A 76 -9.31 5.01 13.72
CA ILE A 76 -10.37 5.39 12.78
C ILE A 76 -10.81 4.18 11.94
N ALA A 77 -9.85 3.37 11.44
CA ALA A 77 -10.16 2.17 10.66
C ALA A 77 -11.04 1.18 11.43
N ARG A 78 -10.74 0.95 12.71
CA ARG A 78 -11.54 0.08 13.61
C ARG A 78 -12.97 0.62 13.78
N ILE A 79 -13.13 1.93 14.05
CA ILE A 79 -14.43 2.58 14.20
C ILE A 79 -15.26 2.45 12.91
N LEU A 80 -14.66 2.75 11.76
CA LEU A 80 -15.34 2.68 10.46
C LEU A 80 -15.72 1.23 10.09
N THR A 81 -14.91 0.26 10.47
CA THR A 81 -15.15 -1.16 10.25
C THR A 81 -16.31 -1.67 11.10
N GLN A 82 -16.36 -1.27 12.38
CA GLN A 82 -17.49 -1.58 13.26
C GLN A 82 -18.81 -1.00 12.71
N LYS A 83 -18.79 0.27 12.27
CA LYS A 83 -19.96 0.92 11.65
C LYS A 83 -20.42 0.22 10.37
N ALA A 84 -19.47 -0.33 9.60
CA ALA A 84 -19.76 -1.04 8.36
C ALA A 84 -20.25 -2.49 8.58
N GLY A 85 -20.19 -3.01 9.80
CA GLY A 85 -20.64 -4.37 10.14
C GLY A 85 -19.77 -5.48 9.50
N VAL A 86 -18.50 -5.20 9.20
CA VAL A 86 -17.57 -6.18 8.59
C VAL A 86 -16.47 -6.59 9.58
N LYS A 87 -15.79 -7.70 9.31
CA LYS A 87 -14.70 -8.21 10.15
C LYS A 87 -13.37 -8.01 9.45
N CYS A 88 -12.56 -7.07 9.95
CA CYS A 88 -11.19 -6.83 9.51
C CYS A 88 -10.25 -6.84 10.72
N GLU A 89 -9.01 -7.21 10.48
CA GLU A 89 -7.93 -7.03 11.44
C GLU A 89 -7.14 -5.77 11.10
N PHE A 90 -6.77 -4.97 12.12
CA PHE A 90 -5.91 -3.80 11.95
C PHE A 90 -4.78 -3.82 12.95
N ILE A 91 -3.56 -3.67 12.45
CA ILE A 91 -2.31 -3.76 13.21
C ILE A 91 -1.57 -2.43 13.06
N GLU A 92 -1.28 -1.79 14.18
CA GLU A 92 -0.34 -0.69 14.21
C GLU A 92 1.08 -1.26 14.14
N ALA A 93 1.80 -0.98 13.05
CA ALA A 93 3.18 -1.39 12.90
C ALA A 93 3.92 -0.53 11.88
N ASP A 94 5.22 -0.33 12.11
CA ASP A 94 6.14 0.24 11.12
C ASP A 94 6.58 -0.87 10.16
N VAL A 95 6.28 -0.70 8.87
CA VAL A 95 6.68 -1.66 7.82
C VAL A 95 8.20 -1.76 7.64
N LEU A 96 8.94 -0.79 8.17
CA LEU A 96 10.40 -0.79 8.26
C LEU A 96 10.91 -1.34 9.61
N GLY A 97 10.03 -1.56 10.56
CA GLY A 97 10.35 -2.10 11.88
C GLY A 97 10.53 -3.61 11.90
N ASN A 98 10.52 -4.13 13.11
CA ASN A 98 10.43 -5.57 13.32
C ASN A 98 8.96 -6.01 13.23
N MET A 99 8.60 -6.65 12.14
CA MET A 99 7.24 -7.19 11.92
C MET A 99 7.10 -8.65 12.40
N SER A 100 7.99 -9.13 13.28
CA SER A 100 7.96 -10.52 13.78
C SER A 100 6.71 -10.86 14.58
N ASP A 101 6.03 -9.85 15.12
CA ASP A 101 4.78 -10.03 15.86
C ASP A 101 3.60 -10.38 14.96
N ILE A 102 3.71 -10.08 13.66
CA ILE A 102 2.75 -10.53 12.65
C ILE A 102 3.11 -11.97 12.26
N LYS A 103 2.66 -12.95 13.07
CA LYS A 103 2.96 -14.37 12.90
C LYS A 103 2.22 -15.02 11.74
N SER A 104 1.12 -14.43 11.32
CA SER A 104 0.31 -14.91 10.21
C SER A 104 1.06 -14.80 8.88
N LYS A 105 0.82 -15.77 7.98
CA LYS A 105 1.25 -15.71 6.60
C LYS A 105 0.05 -15.39 5.71
N TYR A 106 0.31 -14.66 4.64
CA TYR A 106 -0.71 -14.15 3.72
C TYR A 106 -0.49 -14.71 2.32
N ASP A 107 -1.59 -14.97 1.62
CA ASP A 107 -1.57 -15.45 0.25
C ASP A 107 -1.38 -14.30 -0.74
N PHE A 108 -1.83 -13.11 -0.33
CA PHE A 108 -1.67 -11.88 -1.09
C PHE A 108 -1.32 -10.73 -0.16
N ALA A 109 -0.24 -10.03 -0.47
CA ALA A 109 0.10 -8.74 0.12
C ALA A 109 -0.02 -7.65 -0.93
N TYR A 110 -0.36 -6.44 -0.52
CA TYR A 110 -0.27 -5.29 -1.42
C TYR A 110 0.02 -4.01 -0.67
N ASP A 111 0.58 -3.06 -1.37
CA ASP A 111 0.58 -1.66 -1.00
C ASP A 111 -0.02 -0.81 -2.14
N TRP A 112 -0.82 0.15 -1.75
CA TRP A 112 -1.39 1.15 -2.64
C TRP A 112 -0.90 2.52 -2.20
N GLU A 113 -0.01 3.12 -2.99
CA GLU A 113 0.54 4.44 -2.70
C GLU A 113 1.39 4.52 -1.40
N LEU A 114 2.02 3.41 -0.97
CA LEU A 114 2.94 3.40 0.17
C LEU A 114 4.41 3.50 -0.25
N LEU A 115 4.85 2.73 -1.26
CA LEU A 115 6.28 2.59 -1.58
C LEU A 115 6.98 3.93 -1.87
N HIS A 116 6.28 4.93 -2.37
CA HIS A 116 6.85 6.25 -2.61
C HIS A 116 7.08 7.08 -1.32
N HIS A 117 6.59 6.63 -0.17
CA HIS A 117 6.96 7.15 1.15
C HIS A 117 8.21 6.47 1.73
N ILE A 118 8.67 5.38 1.11
CA ILE A 118 9.86 4.63 1.53
C ILE A 118 11.02 5.01 0.61
N PHE A 119 12.07 5.60 1.18
CA PHE A 119 13.21 6.07 0.43
C PHE A 119 14.13 4.90 0.03
N PRO A 120 14.95 5.06 -1.02
CA PRO A 120 15.75 3.98 -1.59
C PRO A 120 16.59 3.20 -0.57
N GLU A 121 17.16 3.87 0.42
CA GLU A 121 17.99 3.29 1.48
C GLU A 121 17.24 2.26 2.34
N ASP A 122 15.93 2.44 2.54
CA ASP A 122 15.10 1.57 3.40
C ASP A 122 14.31 0.51 2.61
N ARG A 123 14.26 0.61 1.28
CA ARG A 123 13.41 -0.26 0.45
C ARG A 123 13.78 -1.74 0.52
N ASN A 124 15.08 -2.06 0.66
CA ASN A 124 15.52 -3.45 0.83
C ASN A 124 14.92 -4.08 2.08
N LYS A 125 14.95 -3.36 3.21
CA LYS A 125 14.33 -3.81 4.46
C LYS A 125 12.83 -3.98 4.34
N TYR A 126 12.17 -3.05 3.66
CA TYR A 126 10.73 -3.13 3.37
C TYR A 126 10.38 -4.40 2.60
N ILE A 127 11.03 -4.66 1.47
CA ILE A 127 10.71 -5.84 0.64
C ILE A 127 11.04 -7.17 1.33
N GLU A 128 12.06 -7.20 2.22
CA GLU A 128 12.34 -8.36 3.06
C GLU A 128 11.20 -8.63 4.06
N ASN A 129 10.66 -7.59 4.67
CA ASN A 129 9.51 -7.68 5.54
C ASN A 129 8.28 -8.22 4.79
N VAL A 130 7.97 -7.67 3.60
CA VAL A 130 6.88 -8.16 2.76
C VAL A 130 7.07 -9.63 2.39
N HIS A 131 8.27 -10.00 1.97
CA HIS A 131 8.59 -11.38 1.59
C HIS A 131 8.37 -12.35 2.75
N ARG A 132 8.72 -11.96 3.98
CA ARG A 132 8.49 -12.79 5.19
C ARG A 132 7.02 -12.96 5.54
N LEU A 133 6.16 -11.99 5.23
CA LEU A 133 4.73 -12.07 5.49
C LEU A 133 3.99 -13.01 4.55
N LEU A 134 4.54 -13.34 3.39
CA LEU A 134 3.88 -14.14 2.39
C LEU A 134 4.06 -15.64 2.61
N THR A 135 3.05 -16.42 2.23
CA THR A 135 3.16 -17.87 2.03
C THR A 135 4.12 -18.19 0.89
N ILE A 136 4.56 -19.44 0.76
CA ILE A 136 5.47 -19.90 -0.32
C ILE A 136 4.89 -19.60 -1.71
N GLN A 137 3.57 -19.71 -1.88
CA GLN A 137 2.86 -19.40 -3.13
C GLN A 137 2.35 -17.95 -3.17
N GLY A 138 2.72 -17.15 -2.17
CA GLY A 138 2.20 -15.82 -1.99
C GLY A 138 2.57 -14.86 -3.13
N ARG A 139 1.67 -13.92 -3.37
CA ARG A 139 1.84 -12.86 -4.38
C ARG A 139 1.87 -11.49 -3.71
N TYR A 140 2.56 -10.59 -4.34
CA TYR A 140 2.64 -9.21 -3.90
C TYR A 140 2.35 -8.25 -5.05
N MET A 141 1.57 -7.21 -4.77
CA MET A 141 1.30 -6.11 -5.69
C MET A 141 1.71 -4.79 -5.05
N SER A 142 2.39 -3.92 -5.81
CA SER A 142 2.71 -2.57 -5.38
C SER A 142 2.30 -1.56 -6.44
N VAL A 143 1.75 -0.42 -6.00
CA VAL A 143 1.46 0.73 -6.86
C VAL A 143 2.11 1.97 -6.24
N CYS A 144 3.06 2.56 -6.95
CA CYS A 144 3.77 3.75 -6.49
C CYS A 144 3.88 4.82 -7.57
N PHE A 145 4.09 6.07 -7.19
CA PHE A 145 4.23 7.17 -8.14
C PHE A 145 5.45 7.01 -9.05
N SER A 146 5.23 7.28 -10.34
CA SER A 146 6.25 7.29 -11.37
C SER A 146 6.91 8.66 -11.49
N GLU A 147 8.20 8.69 -11.84
CA GLU A 147 8.91 9.94 -12.18
C GLU A 147 8.27 10.68 -13.38
N ALA A 148 7.49 9.97 -14.22
CA ALA A 148 6.69 10.57 -15.29
C ALA A 148 5.48 11.39 -14.77
N ASN A 149 5.17 11.34 -13.46
CA ASN A 149 4.15 12.19 -12.86
C ASN A 149 4.63 13.64 -12.84
N THR A 150 3.80 14.57 -13.35
CA THR A 150 4.12 16.00 -13.40
C THR A 150 3.69 16.79 -12.16
N GLN A 151 2.98 16.15 -11.22
CA GLN A 151 2.53 16.79 -9.99
C GLN A 151 3.68 16.96 -8.98
N PHE A 152 3.43 17.77 -7.95
CA PHE A 152 4.37 18.06 -6.87
C PHE A 152 5.70 18.65 -7.36
N GLY A 153 5.62 19.64 -8.27
CA GLY A 153 6.77 20.34 -8.84
C GLY A 153 7.40 19.66 -10.06
N GLY A 154 7.00 18.43 -10.40
CA GLY A 154 7.29 17.78 -11.69
C GLY A 154 8.75 17.45 -12.02
N VAL A 155 9.71 17.80 -11.16
CA VAL A 155 11.14 17.66 -11.41
C VAL A 155 11.83 16.97 -10.25
N GLY A 156 12.77 16.07 -10.58
CA GLY A 156 13.54 15.31 -9.59
C GLY A 156 12.75 14.15 -9.00
N LYS A 157 13.47 13.28 -8.28
CA LYS A 157 12.91 12.09 -7.66
C LYS A 157 12.32 12.36 -6.28
N TYR A 158 12.83 13.32 -5.54
CA TYR A 158 12.31 13.73 -4.24
C TYR A 158 11.43 14.97 -4.42
N ARG A 159 10.14 14.85 -4.12
CA ARG A 159 9.19 15.95 -4.28
C ARG A 159 8.41 16.16 -3.01
N LYS A 160 8.27 17.44 -2.61
CA LYS A 160 7.48 17.82 -1.43
C LYS A 160 6.02 18.05 -1.81
N THR A 161 5.12 17.42 -1.06
CA THR A 161 3.69 17.61 -1.25
C THR A 161 3.19 18.89 -0.54
N PRO A 162 2.02 19.42 -0.91
CA PRO A 162 1.42 20.57 -0.23
C PRO A 162 1.15 20.38 1.26
N ILE A 163 1.07 19.13 1.73
CA ILE A 163 0.86 18.82 3.16
C ILE A 163 2.16 18.52 3.91
N GLY A 164 3.32 18.73 3.23
CA GLY A 164 4.64 18.70 3.84
C GLY A 164 5.32 17.33 3.86
N THR A 165 4.71 16.27 3.31
CA THR A 165 5.38 14.99 3.11
C THR A 165 6.35 15.06 1.93
N VAL A 166 7.46 14.31 2.01
CA VAL A 166 8.37 14.13 0.87
C VAL A 166 8.14 12.74 0.30
N LEU A 167 8.03 12.65 -1.02
CA LEU A 167 7.81 11.42 -1.76
C LEU A 167 8.99 11.15 -2.70
N TYR A 168 9.29 9.88 -2.92
CA TYR A 168 10.27 9.43 -3.89
C TYR A 168 9.60 8.83 -5.12
N PHE A 169 9.86 9.41 -6.28
CA PHE A 169 9.30 9.02 -7.57
C PHE A 169 10.25 8.08 -8.30
N SER A 170 9.78 6.87 -8.59
CA SER A 170 10.57 5.81 -9.18
C SER A 170 10.38 5.72 -10.70
N ASN A 171 11.32 5.07 -11.39
CA ASN A 171 11.10 4.55 -12.73
C ASN A 171 10.96 3.02 -12.71
N GLU A 172 10.53 2.46 -13.85
CA GLU A 172 10.27 1.03 -14.00
C GLU A 172 11.55 0.18 -13.81
N ALA A 173 12.71 0.69 -14.23
CA ALA A 173 13.98 -0.03 -14.08
C ALA A 173 14.38 -0.16 -12.60
N GLU A 174 14.20 0.88 -11.80
CA GLU A 174 14.42 0.85 -10.34
C GLU A 174 13.47 -0.14 -9.66
N ILE A 175 12.18 -0.10 -9.99
CA ILE A 175 11.18 -1.02 -9.44
C ILE A 175 11.51 -2.46 -9.82
N LYS A 176 11.86 -2.71 -11.07
CA LYS A 176 12.30 -4.03 -11.53
C LYS A 176 13.52 -4.54 -10.77
N THR A 177 14.54 -3.70 -10.61
CA THR A 177 15.77 -4.05 -9.88
C THR A 177 15.47 -4.35 -8.43
N LEU A 178 14.70 -3.48 -7.76
CA LEU A 178 14.34 -3.61 -6.36
C LEU A 178 13.67 -4.96 -6.07
N PHE A 179 12.63 -5.28 -6.81
CA PHE A 179 11.82 -6.47 -6.51
C PHE A 179 12.40 -7.78 -7.02
N SER A 180 13.19 -7.74 -8.10
CA SER A 180 13.73 -8.97 -8.71
C SER A 180 14.62 -9.80 -7.79
N ARG A 181 15.12 -9.22 -6.70
CA ARG A 181 15.91 -9.95 -5.69
C ARG A 181 15.11 -11.04 -4.98
N LEU A 182 13.90 -10.74 -4.54
CA LEU A 182 13.06 -11.61 -3.70
C LEU A 182 11.79 -12.10 -4.39
N PHE A 183 11.46 -11.51 -5.54
CA PHE A 183 10.22 -11.78 -6.25
C PHE A 183 10.46 -12.06 -7.73
N SER A 184 9.60 -12.90 -8.32
CA SER A 184 9.47 -13.07 -9.75
C SER A 184 8.38 -12.13 -10.26
N ILE A 185 8.75 -11.18 -11.12
CA ILE A 185 7.80 -10.21 -11.68
C ILE A 185 6.88 -10.93 -12.66
N VAL A 186 5.57 -10.83 -12.43
CA VAL A 186 4.51 -11.36 -13.32
C VAL A 186 4.10 -10.29 -14.32
N GLU A 187 3.92 -9.06 -13.84
CA GLU A 187 3.54 -7.91 -14.66
C GLU A 187 4.16 -6.65 -14.06
N LEU A 188 4.69 -5.78 -14.90
CA LEU A 188 5.16 -4.45 -14.55
C LEU A 188 4.80 -3.50 -15.67
N LYS A 189 4.07 -2.43 -15.36
CA LYS A 189 3.62 -1.46 -16.35
C LYS A 189 3.35 -0.09 -15.75
N PRO A 190 3.47 0.98 -16.54
CA PRO A 190 2.93 2.28 -16.16
C PRO A 190 1.41 2.23 -16.13
N VAL A 191 0.81 2.96 -15.20
CA VAL A 191 -0.64 3.08 -15.04
C VAL A 191 -1.02 4.49 -14.66
N ASP A 192 -2.23 4.87 -14.99
CA ASP A 192 -2.87 6.08 -14.51
C ASP A 192 -3.79 5.74 -13.34
N ILE A 193 -3.61 6.42 -12.21
CA ILE A 193 -4.44 6.24 -11.03
C ILE A 193 -5.19 7.54 -10.70
N GLN A 194 -6.47 7.39 -10.37
CA GLN A 194 -7.32 8.51 -10.02
C GLN A 194 -7.11 8.91 -8.57
N GLY A 195 -6.51 10.07 -8.34
CA GLY A 195 -6.47 10.72 -7.02
C GLY A 195 -7.58 11.74 -6.86
N LYS A 196 -7.73 12.32 -5.67
CA LYS A 196 -8.74 13.36 -5.38
C LYS A 196 -8.57 14.62 -6.21
N LYS A 197 -7.35 14.98 -6.59
CA LYS A 197 -7.01 16.23 -7.29
C LYS A 197 -6.55 16.01 -8.73
N GLY A 198 -6.86 14.88 -9.32
CA GLY A 198 -6.49 14.55 -10.69
C GLY A 198 -5.81 13.18 -10.83
N VAL A 199 -5.37 12.91 -12.04
CA VAL A 199 -4.73 11.65 -12.40
C VAL A 199 -3.24 11.69 -12.05
N HIS A 200 -2.74 10.63 -11.44
CA HIS A 200 -1.31 10.43 -11.18
C HIS A 200 -0.74 9.36 -12.10
N LYS A 201 0.45 9.62 -12.64
CA LYS A 201 1.25 8.58 -13.30
C LYS A 201 1.91 7.71 -12.23
N ALA A 202 1.68 6.42 -12.29
CA ALA A 202 2.18 5.45 -11.33
C ALA A 202 2.78 4.23 -12.03
N ILE A 203 3.46 3.39 -11.27
CA ILE A 203 3.98 2.10 -11.69
C ILE A 203 3.23 1.04 -10.91
N TYR A 204 2.59 0.14 -11.65
CA TYR A 204 2.00 -1.08 -11.12
C TYR A 204 2.98 -2.23 -11.29
N VAL A 205 3.14 -3.04 -10.25
CA VAL A 205 3.89 -4.29 -10.33
C VAL A 205 3.17 -5.40 -9.57
N LEU A 206 2.97 -6.55 -10.25
CA LEU A 206 2.46 -7.78 -9.66
C LEU A 206 3.57 -8.84 -9.68
N MET A 207 3.72 -9.55 -8.59
CA MET A 207 4.87 -10.43 -8.38
C MET A 207 4.47 -11.72 -7.64
N ARG A 208 5.30 -12.75 -7.77
CA ARG A 208 5.26 -13.96 -6.95
C ARG A 208 6.47 -14.02 -6.03
N ARG A 209 6.27 -14.46 -4.80
CA ARG A 209 7.35 -14.73 -3.87
C ARG A 209 8.30 -15.78 -4.46
N LYS A 210 9.60 -15.50 -4.45
CA LYS A 210 10.61 -16.52 -4.74
C LYS A 210 10.80 -17.40 -3.51
N ASN A 211 10.94 -18.70 -3.75
CA ASN A 211 11.45 -19.60 -2.73
C ASN A 211 12.95 -19.33 -2.61
N GLY A 212 13.42 -19.04 -1.41
CA GLY A 212 14.84 -18.89 -1.11
C GLY A 212 15.53 -20.25 -1.15
#